data_72e7a9450304d5c99a1ca8ef091500e0
#
_entry.id   72e7a9450304d5c99a1ca8ef091500e0
#
_cell.length_a   1.000
_cell.length_b   1.000
_cell.length_c   1.000
_cell.angle_alpha   90.00
_cell.angle_beta   90.00
_cell.angle_gamma   90.00
#
_symmetry.space_group_name_H-M   'P 1'
#
loop_
_entity.id
_entity.type
_entity.pdbx_description
1 polymer ?
#
loop_
_entity_poly.entity_id
_entity_poly.type
_entity_poly.pdbx_seq_one_letter_code
_entity_poly.pdbx_strand_id
1 'polypeptide(L)'
;TPALDFGSYNNIEMSFEHAFRRYNQQSRDSLAILISIDCGATFQYLASYAEDGTGSFATAITDEVPFVPAAGNWCTGTVGSDCFTIDLNAYSGISGVIIKFESVNNGINGNNLFIDNINITGDPTNNAPSASFTTQNSSICLGDVIQFDDNSTGGVNSWNWNFGDGGTS
;
A
#
# COMPACT_ATOMS: atom_id res chain seq x y z
N THR A 1 5.76 -7.76 -3.90
CA THR A 1 4.63 -8.16 -3.04
C THR A 1 3.61 -8.96 -3.82
N PRO A 2 2.70 -9.70 -3.19
CA PRO A 2 1.47 -10.10 -3.83
C PRO A 2 0.64 -8.87 -4.25
N ALA A 3 -0.43 -9.08 -4.98
CA ALA A 3 -1.37 -8.01 -5.31
C ALA A 3 -2.09 -7.53 -4.03
N LEU A 4 -2.08 -6.23 -3.82
CA LEU A 4 -2.68 -5.53 -2.70
C LEU A 4 -3.98 -4.86 -3.16
N ASP A 5 -4.93 -4.72 -2.27
CA ASP A 5 -6.19 -4.03 -2.54
C ASP A 5 -6.30 -2.77 -1.67
N PHE A 6 -6.21 -1.61 -2.31
CA PHE A 6 -6.39 -0.30 -1.68
C PHE A 6 -7.78 0.30 -1.97
N GLY A 7 -8.68 -0.49 -2.59
CA GLY A 7 -9.99 -0.06 -3.07
C GLY A 7 -10.88 0.61 -2.01
N SER A 8 -10.71 0.21 -0.75
CA SER A 8 -11.51 0.72 0.37
C SER A 8 -10.65 1.32 1.49
N TYR A 9 -9.49 1.89 1.14
CA TYR A 9 -8.57 2.49 2.11
C TYR A 9 -8.12 3.89 1.68
N ASN A 10 -7.86 4.74 2.68
CA ASN A 10 -7.15 6.02 2.58
C ASN A 10 -6.03 6.06 3.64
N ASN A 11 -5.28 7.17 3.71
CA ASN A 11 -4.14 7.33 4.63
C ASN A 11 -3.19 6.13 4.57
N ILE A 12 -2.90 5.67 3.35
CA ILE A 12 -2.11 4.46 3.12
C ILE A 12 -0.63 4.81 3.21
N GLU A 13 0.08 4.11 4.06
CA GLU A 13 1.52 4.27 4.26
C GLU A 13 2.22 2.91 4.25
N MET A 14 3.39 2.85 3.65
CA MET A 14 4.29 1.70 3.72
C MET A 14 5.54 2.08 4.49
N SER A 15 5.93 1.24 5.44
CA SER A 15 7.22 1.28 6.11
C SER A 15 7.97 -0.03 5.94
N PHE A 16 9.27 0.00 6.03
CA PHE A 16 10.11 -1.20 6.03
C PHE A 16 11.43 -0.92 6.75
N GLU A 17 12.02 -1.99 7.24
CA GLU A 17 13.37 -1.95 7.80
C GLU A 17 14.37 -2.37 6.73
N HIS A 18 15.55 -1.75 6.76
CA HIS A 18 16.66 -2.15 5.91
C HIS A 18 17.98 -2.18 6.68
N ALA A 19 18.89 -2.98 6.16
CA ALA A 19 20.29 -3.00 6.61
C ALA A 19 21.19 -3.06 5.39
N PHE A 20 22.08 -2.08 5.28
CA PHE A 20 23.02 -1.96 4.17
C PHE A 20 24.36 -1.38 4.65
N ARG A 21 25.44 -1.84 4.04
CA ARG A 21 26.78 -1.32 4.24
C ARG A 21 27.51 -1.16 2.92
N ARG A 22 28.10 0.01 2.70
CA ARG A 22 28.99 0.20 1.55
C ARG A 22 30.17 -0.76 1.61
N TYR A 23 30.51 -1.38 0.49
CA TYR A 23 31.73 -2.17 0.40
C TYR A 23 32.96 -1.26 0.51
N ASN A 24 33.01 -0.17 -0.29
CA ASN A 24 34.07 0.85 -0.21
C ASN A 24 33.54 2.23 -0.63
N GLN A 25 34.41 3.23 -0.63
CA GLN A 25 34.04 4.62 -0.94
C GLN A 25 33.56 4.83 -2.39
N GLN A 26 33.84 3.91 -3.30
CA GLN A 26 33.42 3.97 -4.70
C GLN A 26 32.08 3.24 -4.96
N SER A 27 31.63 2.39 -4.02
CA SER A 27 30.35 1.68 -4.13
C SER A 27 29.17 2.65 -4.13
N ARG A 28 28.25 2.45 -5.05
CA ARG A 28 27.06 3.31 -5.27
C ARG A 28 25.81 2.44 -5.44
N ASP A 29 25.61 1.53 -4.52
CA ASP A 29 24.42 0.69 -4.52
C ASP A 29 23.19 1.51 -4.16
N SER A 30 22.05 1.11 -4.69
CA SER A 30 20.77 1.76 -4.44
C SER A 30 19.64 0.74 -4.33
N LEU A 31 18.57 1.16 -3.69
CA LEU A 31 17.29 0.49 -3.64
C LEU A 31 16.29 1.33 -4.40
N ALA A 32 15.70 0.76 -5.45
CA ALA A 32 14.54 1.31 -6.12
C ALA A 32 13.28 0.59 -5.63
N ILE A 33 12.23 1.35 -5.38
CA ILE A 33 10.90 0.82 -5.09
C ILE A 33 10.01 1.24 -6.24
N LEU A 34 9.38 0.26 -6.85
CA LEU A 34 8.50 0.44 -7.99
C LEU A 34 7.10 -0.02 -7.63
N ILE A 35 6.12 0.59 -8.28
CA ILE A 35 4.71 0.26 -8.09
C ILE A 35 4.05 -0.04 -9.43
N SER A 36 3.17 -1.02 -9.42
CA SER A 36 2.27 -1.36 -10.51
C SER A 36 0.83 -1.19 -10.04
N ILE A 37 -0.03 -0.67 -10.90
CA ILE A 37 -1.49 -0.55 -10.70
C ILE A 37 -2.29 -1.37 -11.71
N ASP A 38 -1.61 -2.21 -12.47
CA ASP A 38 -2.15 -3.04 -13.54
C ASP A 38 -1.78 -4.53 -13.36
N CYS A 39 -1.76 -4.98 -12.11
CA CYS A 39 -1.45 -6.36 -11.73
C CYS A 39 -0.05 -6.83 -12.19
N GLY A 40 0.90 -5.92 -12.29
CA GLY A 40 2.30 -6.21 -12.62
C GLY A 40 2.64 -6.14 -14.11
N ALA A 41 1.72 -5.69 -14.96
CA ALA A 41 1.98 -5.55 -16.39
C ALA A 41 3.00 -4.43 -16.66
N THR A 42 2.88 -3.30 -15.95
CA THR A 42 3.85 -2.20 -16.00
C THR A 42 4.25 -1.74 -14.61
N PHE A 43 5.45 -1.18 -14.49
CA PHE A 43 5.97 -0.63 -13.24
C PHE A 43 6.47 0.79 -13.45
N GLN A 44 6.18 1.66 -12.49
CA GLN A 44 6.71 3.02 -12.41
C GLN A 44 7.50 3.22 -11.12
N TYR A 45 8.43 4.17 -11.11
CA TYR A 45 9.18 4.51 -9.92
C TYR A 45 8.28 5.13 -8.85
N LEU A 46 8.38 4.61 -7.62
CA LEU A 46 7.72 5.13 -6.44
C LEU A 46 8.71 5.89 -5.56
N ALA A 47 9.85 5.28 -5.25
CA ALA A 47 10.91 5.88 -4.45
C ALA A 47 12.28 5.27 -4.83
N SER A 48 13.35 5.98 -4.53
CA SER A 48 14.72 5.49 -4.69
C SER A 48 15.60 6.00 -3.57
N TYR A 49 16.39 5.11 -3.02
CA TYR A 49 17.34 5.37 -1.95
C TYR A 49 18.72 4.94 -2.42
N ALA A 50 19.67 5.86 -2.44
CA ALA A 50 21.00 5.62 -2.96
C ALA A 50 22.06 6.00 -1.93
N GLU A 51 23.14 5.24 -1.92
CA GLU A 51 24.34 5.63 -1.22
C GLU A 51 25.16 6.57 -2.12
N ASP A 52 25.00 7.87 -1.92
CA ASP A 52 25.66 8.93 -2.69
C ASP A 52 27.00 9.40 -2.10
N GLY A 53 27.39 8.80 -0.97
CA GLY A 53 28.58 9.17 -0.22
C GLY A 53 28.32 10.12 0.97
N THR A 54 27.07 10.55 1.16
CA THR A 54 26.67 11.36 2.33
C THR A 54 26.22 10.50 3.51
N GLY A 55 26.09 9.18 3.34
CA GLY A 55 25.59 8.25 4.36
C GLY A 55 24.08 8.19 4.46
N SER A 56 23.36 8.59 3.40
CA SER A 56 21.91 8.68 3.41
C SER A 56 21.19 7.33 3.31
N PHE A 57 21.89 6.25 2.97
CA PHE A 57 21.30 4.92 2.81
C PHE A 57 21.99 3.85 3.68
N ALA A 58 23.30 3.94 3.89
CA ALA A 58 24.02 2.96 4.68
C ALA A 58 23.62 3.03 6.17
N THR A 59 23.38 1.86 6.76
CA THR A 59 23.03 1.68 8.18
C THR A 59 24.23 1.21 9.03
N ALA A 60 25.36 0.96 8.39
CA ALA A 60 26.59 0.54 9.04
C ALA A 60 27.83 1.18 8.38
N ILE A 61 28.93 1.22 9.14
CA ILE A 61 30.20 1.80 8.69
C ILE A 61 30.77 0.99 7.53
N THR A 62 31.26 1.69 6.49
CA THR A 62 31.91 1.11 5.30
C THR A 62 33.04 0.15 5.67
N ASP A 63 33.03 -1.04 5.07
CA ASP A 63 34.06 -2.06 5.30
C ASP A 63 34.09 -3.06 4.13
N GLU A 64 35.28 -3.40 3.65
CA GLU A 64 35.53 -4.22 2.45
C GLU A 64 35.40 -5.73 2.74
N VAL A 65 34.35 -6.11 3.46
CA VAL A 65 33.97 -7.52 3.69
C VAL A 65 32.49 -7.74 3.37
N PRO A 66 32.07 -8.96 3.02
CA PRO A 66 30.66 -9.27 2.84
C PRO A 66 29.85 -8.88 4.08
N PHE A 67 28.75 -8.18 3.88
CA PHE A 67 27.89 -7.68 4.95
C PHE A 67 26.86 -8.72 5.38
N VAL A 68 26.83 -8.99 6.69
CA VAL A 68 25.75 -9.71 7.37
C VAL A 68 25.38 -8.84 8.57
N PRO A 69 24.15 -8.32 8.68
CA PRO A 69 23.79 -7.39 9.73
C PRO A 69 23.68 -8.07 11.09
N ALA A 70 24.22 -7.41 12.11
CA ALA A 70 23.85 -7.65 13.51
C ALA A 70 22.64 -6.74 13.87
N ALA A 71 22.03 -6.94 15.04
CA ALA A 71 20.85 -6.18 15.47
C ALA A 71 21.03 -4.64 15.40
N GLY A 72 22.22 -4.13 15.73
CA GLY A 72 22.50 -2.68 15.66
C GLY A 72 22.84 -2.14 14.27
N ASN A 73 22.82 -2.98 13.24
CA ASN A 73 23.12 -2.59 11.85
C ASN A 73 21.86 -2.37 11.00
N TRP A 74 20.70 -2.47 11.58
CA TRP A 74 19.43 -2.13 10.93
C TRP A 74 19.15 -0.64 11.08
N CYS A 75 18.30 -0.10 10.22
CA CYS A 75 17.87 1.31 10.27
C CYS A 75 17.19 1.71 11.60
N THR A 76 16.74 0.74 12.39
CA THR A 76 16.27 0.93 13.77
C THR A 76 17.41 1.11 14.77
N GLY A 77 18.66 0.96 14.33
CA GLY A 77 19.85 1.15 15.15
C GLY A 77 20.21 2.63 15.35
N THR A 78 21.39 2.87 15.90
CA THR A 78 21.86 4.23 16.21
C THR A 78 22.92 4.74 15.23
N VAL A 79 23.29 3.95 14.24
CA VAL A 79 24.35 4.26 13.28
C VAL A 79 23.78 4.25 11.86
N GLY A 80 23.97 5.35 11.14
CA GLY A 80 23.60 5.44 9.74
C GLY A 80 22.17 5.94 9.50
N SER A 81 21.56 5.47 8.41
CA SER A 81 20.26 5.92 7.93
C SER A 81 19.11 5.44 8.81
N ASP A 82 18.12 6.30 9.00
CA ASP A 82 16.82 5.93 9.56
C ASP A 82 16.03 5.01 8.61
N CYS A 83 15.00 4.34 9.15
CA CYS A 83 14.07 3.56 8.34
C CYS A 83 13.20 4.46 7.47
N PHE A 84 12.75 3.93 6.34
CA PHE A 84 11.99 4.70 5.38
C PHE A 84 10.49 4.45 5.50
N THR A 85 9.74 5.51 5.23
CA THR A 85 8.28 5.52 5.15
C THR A 85 7.88 6.12 3.79
N ILE A 86 6.88 5.55 3.15
CA ILE A 86 6.41 5.98 1.83
C ILE A 86 4.91 6.21 1.90
N ASP A 87 4.48 7.42 1.53
CA ASP A 87 3.08 7.75 1.35
C ASP A 87 2.54 7.08 0.06
N LEU A 88 1.48 6.30 0.23
CA LEU A 88 0.78 5.60 -0.84
C LEU A 88 -0.62 6.16 -1.11
N ASN A 89 -0.97 7.32 -0.56
CA ASN A 89 -2.32 7.89 -0.70
C ASN A 89 -2.73 8.17 -2.15
N ALA A 90 -1.78 8.42 -3.03
CA ALA A 90 -2.05 8.58 -4.47
C ALA A 90 -2.67 7.33 -5.12
N TYR A 91 -2.59 6.18 -4.45
CA TYR A 91 -3.10 4.88 -4.91
C TYR A 91 -4.34 4.42 -4.15
N SER A 92 -4.91 5.28 -3.29
CA SER A 92 -6.18 5.06 -2.62
C SER A 92 -7.28 4.78 -3.65
N GLY A 93 -8.13 3.79 -3.37
CA GLY A 93 -9.22 3.40 -4.28
C GLY A 93 -8.79 2.44 -5.40
N ILE A 94 -7.53 2.03 -5.48
CA ILE A 94 -7.01 1.13 -6.53
C ILE A 94 -6.84 -0.28 -5.98
N SER A 95 -7.32 -1.29 -6.72
CA SER A 95 -7.05 -2.71 -6.45
C SER A 95 -5.99 -3.27 -7.39
N GLY A 96 -5.37 -4.39 -7.01
CA GLY A 96 -4.37 -5.06 -7.82
C GLY A 96 -3.00 -4.36 -7.83
N VAL A 97 -2.70 -3.57 -6.79
CA VAL A 97 -1.43 -2.88 -6.62
C VAL A 97 -0.32 -3.87 -6.27
N ILE A 98 0.81 -3.79 -6.96
CA ILE A 98 2.01 -4.60 -6.66
C ILE A 98 3.18 -3.66 -6.40
N ILE A 99 3.90 -3.89 -5.29
CA ILE A 99 5.11 -3.16 -4.95
C ILE A 99 6.31 -4.07 -5.18
N LYS A 100 7.29 -3.57 -5.92
CA LYS A 100 8.55 -4.27 -6.23
C LYS A 100 9.73 -3.52 -5.61
N PHE A 101 10.55 -4.25 -4.88
CA PHE A 101 11.86 -3.79 -4.39
C PHE A 101 12.93 -4.28 -5.36
N GLU A 102 13.80 -3.39 -5.81
CA GLU A 102 14.85 -3.68 -6.76
C GLU A 102 16.18 -3.10 -6.26
N SER A 103 17.11 -3.98 -5.96
CA SER A 103 18.48 -3.60 -5.60
C SER A 103 19.30 -3.38 -6.86
N VAL A 104 19.96 -2.25 -6.94
CA VAL A 104 20.81 -1.87 -8.08
C VAL A 104 22.24 -1.68 -7.59
N ASN A 105 23.15 -2.48 -8.15
CA ASN A 105 24.59 -2.32 -7.91
C ASN A 105 25.17 -1.44 -9.03
N ASN A 106 25.63 -0.25 -8.69
CA ASN A 106 26.22 0.72 -9.60
C ASN A 106 27.75 0.82 -9.47
N GLY A 107 28.40 -0.19 -8.94
CA GLY A 107 29.83 -0.17 -8.68
C GLY A 107 30.54 -1.44 -9.14
N ILE A 108 31.88 -1.39 -9.05
CA ILE A 108 32.71 -2.56 -9.31
C ILE A 108 32.59 -3.58 -8.18
N ASN A 109 32.28 -3.09 -6.95
CA ASN A 109 32.08 -3.89 -5.76
C ASN A 109 30.81 -3.38 -5.04
N GLY A 110 29.83 -4.27 -4.89
CA GLY A 110 28.63 -4.03 -4.09
C GLY A 110 28.64 -4.84 -2.80
N ASN A 111 27.65 -4.61 -1.97
CA ASN A 111 27.44 -5.38 -0.76
C ASN A 111 25.98 -5.86 -0.66
N ASN A 112 25.72 -6.75 0.29
CA ASN A 112 24.37 -7.26 0.50
C ASN A 112 23.46 -6.19 1.07
N LEU A 113 22.25 -6.08 0.52
CA LEU A 113 21.13 -5.33 1.06
C LEU A 113 20.13 -6.31 1.67
N PHE A 114 19.70 -6.00 2.87
CA PHE A 114 18.68 -6.76 3.59
C PHE A 114 17.46 -5.86 3.80
N ILE A 115 16.28 -6.44 3.62
CA ILE A 115 14.97 -5.78 3.85
C ILE A 115 14.13 -6.71 4.70
N ASP A 116 13.48 -6.15 5.72
CA ASP A 116 12.60 -6.86 6.63
C ASP A 116 11.46 -5.96 7.10
N ASN A 117 10.52 -6.53 7.84
CA ASN A 117 9.41 -5.82 8.50
C ASN A 117 8.66 -4.86 7.56
N ILE A 118 8.41 -5.31 6.30
CA ILE A 118 7.58 -4.55 5.37
C ILE A 118 6.15 -4.50 5.93
N ASN A 119 5.69 -3.32 6.27
CA ASN A 119 4.37 -3.07 6.82
C ASN A 119 3.63 -2.04 5.97
N ILE A 120 2.36 -2.30 5.67
CA ILE A 120 1.48 -1.39 4.96
C ILE A 120 0.25 -1.20 5.83
N THR A 121 -0.04 0.04 6.17
CA THR A 121 -1.21 0.44 6.96
C THR A 121 -2.09 1.38 6.16
N GLY A 122 -3.35 1.47 6.52
CA GLY A 122 -4.30 2.41 5.92
C GLY A 122 -5.59 2.43 6.72
N ASP A 123 -6.31 3.52 6.63
CA ASP A 123 -7.61 3.67 7.26
C ASP A 123 -8.70 3.19 6.31
N PRO A 124 -9.59 2.28 6.73
CA PRO A 124 -10.71 1.88 5.88
C PRO A 124 -11.63 3.07 5.61
N THR A 125 -11.97 3.27 4.34
CA THR A 125 -13.01 4.23 3.97
C THR A 125 -14.35 3.68 4.46
N ASN A 126 -14.98 4.37 5.39
CA ASN A 126 -16.26 3.97 5.95
C ASN A 126 -17.36 4.21 4.90
N ASN A 127 -17.46 3.32 3.91
CA ASN A 127 -18.60 3.23 3.01
C ASN A 127 -19.69 2.31 3.61
N ALA A 128 -20.05 2.55 4.89
CA ALA A 128 -21.16 1.82 5.48
C ALA A 128 -22.42 2.04 4.62
N PRO A 129 -23.13 0.98 4.22
CA PRO A 129 -24.36 1.12 3.47
C PRO A 129 -25.38 1.96 4.25
N SER A 130 -25.96 2.95 3.58
CA SER A 130 -27.08 3.73 4.10
C SER A 130 -28.31 3.41 3.28
N ALA A 131 -29.24 2.68 3.89
CA ALA A 131 -30.47 2.27 3.23
C ALA A 131 -31.38 3.50 3.00
N SER A 132 -31.87 3.64 1.78
CA SER A 132 -32.83 4.67 1.39
C SER A 132 -33.64 4.19 0.20
N PHE A 133 -34.87 4.62 0.11
CA PHE A 133 -35.74 4.34 -1.04
C PHE A 133 -36.77 5.46 -1.24
N THR A 134 -37.30 5.54 -2.44
CA THR A 134 -38.46 6.39 -2.78
C THR A 134 -39.56 5.57 -3.40
N THR A 135 -40.77 6.13 -3.33
CA THR A 135 -41.95 5.60 -4.05
C THR A 135 -42.56 6.71 -4.88
N GLN A 136 -43.13 6.37 -6.04
CA GLN A 136 -43.78 7.36 -6.89
C GLN A 136 -45.06 7.92 -6.26
N ASN A 137 -45.76 7.14 -5.47
CA ASN A 137 -46.99 7.53 -4.77
C ASN A 137 -46.95 7.08 -3.31
N SER A 138 -47.31 7.95 -2.40
CA SER A 138 -47.45 7.67 -0.97
C SER A 138 -48.84 7.17 -0.57
N SER A 139 -49.80 7.23 -1.47
CA SER A 139 -51.17 6.73 -1.28
C SER A 139 -51.65 6.05 -2.56
N ILE A 140 -52.17 4.83 -2.43
CA ILE A 140 -52.61 4.00 -3.53
C ILE A 140 -53.99 3.35 -3.17
N CYS A 141 -54.76 2.97 -4.19
CA CYS A 141 -55.99 2.23 -3.97
C CYS A 141 -55.70 0.72 -3.96
N LEU A 142 -56.64 -0.06 -3.39
CA LEU A 142 -56.56 -1.52 -3.37
C LEU A 142 -56.49 -2.06 -4.80
N GLY A 143 -55.41 -2.79 -5.10
CA GLY A 143 -55.14 -3.38 -6.40
C GLY A 143 -54.19 -2.58 -7.30
N ASP A 144 -53.79 -1.38 -6.86
CA ASP A 144 -52.75 -0.61 -7.57
C ASP A 144 -51.36 -1.21 -7.32
N VAL A 145 -50.48 -0.95 -8.28
CA VAL A 145 -49.05 -1.35 -8.18
C VAL A 145 -48.27 -0.14 -7.68
N ILE A 146 -47.40 -0.35 -6.71
CA ILE A 146 -46.43 0.65 -6.24
C ILE A 146 -45.02 0.22 -6.64
N GLN A 147 -44.27 1.19 -7.19
CA GLN A 147 -42.85 0.99 -7.51
C GLN A 147 -42.01 1.56 -6.36
N PHE A 148 -41.05 0.77 -5.89
CA PHE A 148 -40.01 1.19 -4.95
C PHE A 148 -38.71 1.34 -5.72
N ASP A 149 -38.09 2.51 -5.62
CA ASP A 149 -36.81 2.81 -6.26
C ASP A 149 -35.75 2.87 -5.17
N ASP A 150 -34.70 2.06 -5.31
CA ASP A 150 -33.57 2.07 -4.40
C ASP A 150 -32.72 3.34 -4.57
N ASN A 151 -32.48 4.04 -3.48
CA ASN A 151 -31.60 5.21 -3.38
C ASN A 151 -30.52 5.00 -2.29
N SER A 152 -30.26 3.77 -1.92
CA SER A 152 -29.22 3.45 -0.95
C SER A 152 -27.84 3.94 -1.43
N THR A 153 -27.00 4.38 -0.51
CA THR A 153 -25.65 4.88 -0.78
C THR A 153 -24.62 4.10 0.03
N GLY A 154 -23.35 4.26 -0.32
CA GLY A 154 -22.25 3.49 0.27
C GLY A 154 -21.98 2.19 -0.49
N GLY A 155 -21.18 1.30 0.09
CA GLY A 155 -20.79 0.02 -0.52
C GLY A 155 -21.89 -1.02 -0.49
N VAL A 156 -23.04 -0.73 -1.11
CA VAL A 156 -24.20 -1.64 -1.16
C VAL A 156 -23.89 -2.79 -2.13
N ASN A 157 -23.95 -4.04 -1.66
CA ASN A 157 -23.71 -5.24 -2.46
C ASN A 157 -24.84 -6.27 -2.35
N SER A 158 -25.86 -5.99 -1.52
CA SER A 158 -27.06 -6.82 -1.39
C SER A 158 -28.22 -6.00 -0.84
N TRP A 159 -29.44 -6.37 -1.19
CA TRP A 159 -30.67 -5.73 -0.74
C TRP A 159 -31.61 -6.80 -0.16
N ASN A 160 -32.37 -6.43 0.85
CA ASN A 160 -33.46 -7.22 1.39
C ASN A 160 -34.64 -6.29 1.65
N TRP A 161 -35.76 -6.56 0.98
CA TRP A 161 -36.96 -5.77 1.12
C TRP A 161 -37.98 -6.52 2.00
N ASN A 162 -38.55 -5.82 2.99
CA ASN A 162 -39.63 -6.30 3.81
C ASN A 162 -40.77 -5.30 3.73
N PHE A 163 -41.86 -5.72 3.10
CA PHE A 163 -43.02 -4.86 2.87
C PHE A 163 -44.04 -4.89 4.02
N GLY A 164 -43.76 -5.61 5.10
CA GLY A 164 -44.61 -5.68 6.31
C GLY A 164 -45.85 -6.58 6.20
N ASP A 165 -46.05 -7.21 5.04
CA ASP A 165 -47.14 -8.12 4.75
C ASP A 165 -46.76 -9.61 4.88
N GLY A 166 -45.51 -9.87 5.29
CA GLY A 166 -44.91 -11.21 5.33
C GLY A 166 -44.18 -11.61 4.05
N GLY A 167 -44.26 -10.79 3.00
CA GLY A 167 -43.48 -10.97 1.77
C GLY A 167 -42.10 -10.37 1.89
N THR A 168 -41.13 -10.99 1.19
CA THR A 168 -39.74 -10.50 1.05
C THR A 168 -39.25 -10.68 -0.38
N SER A 169 -38.29 -9.89 -0.82
CA SER A 169 -37.62 -10.07 -2.11
C SER A 169 -36.14 -9.78 -2.03
#